data_e187c703f8c9a1d23fb8ba91de6eb45d
#
_entry.id   e187c703f8c9a1d23fb8ba91de6eb45d
#
_cell.length_a   1.000
_cell.length_b   1.000
_cell.length_c   1.000
_cell.angle_alpha   90.00
_cell.angle_beta   90.00
_cell.angle_gamma   90.00
#
_symmetry.space_group_name_H-M   'P 1'
#
loop_
_entity.id
_entity.type
_entity.pdbx_description
1 polymer ?
#
loop_
_entity_poly.entity_id
_entity_poly.type
_entity_poly.pdbx_seq_one_letter_code
_entity_poly.pdbx_strand_id
1 'polypeptide(L)'
;MINAGEIIAAFNDVATTKSLSPDEVNDLLKDGIMAGLARIHGLNVQAEVTIDDATGGLGIVVLRRVVEEVEDPSSEISLEEARWDDQDFEVGDVMEIPVDFADFGRNAVMAVKQRIIQLVRENERDRIRDEYADRVGELLSGEVQQIERGKIVVMLNRTPDADAIIPWKDQNPRERFRQRDPIRCVLKKVEETPKGPRLVLSRAAPIFVGALFYL
;
A
#
# COMPACT_ATOMS: atom_id res chain seq x y z
N MET A 1 17.43 -5.25 -18.77
CA MET A 1 16.30 -4.29 -18.88
C MET A 1 15.17 -4.90 -18.09
N ILE A 2 14.60 -4.19 -17.13
CA ILE A 2 13.45 -4.69 -16.35
C ILE A 2 12.24 -4.54 -17.27
N ASN A 3 11.59 -5.66 -17.58
CA ASN A 3 10.42 -5.70 -18.46
C ASN A 3 9.15 -5.46 -17.63
N ALA A 4 8.11 -4.86 -18.22
CA ALA A 4 6.80 -4.69 -17.58
C ALA A 4 6.29 -6.01 -16.99
N GLY A 5 6.44 -7.12 -17.71
CA GLY A 5 6.07 -8.45 -17.24
C GLY A 5 6.80 -8.91 -15.97
N GLU A 6 8.06 -8.53 -15.77
CA GLU A 6 8.82 -8.87 -14.54
C GLU A 6 8.30 -8.10 -13.33
N ILE A 7 7.90 -6.83 -13.52
CA ILE A 7 7.31 -6.02 -12.44
C ILE A 7 5.94 -6.56 -12.08
N ILE A 8 5.09 -6.84 -13.08
CA ILE A 8 3.76 -7.41 -12.87
C ILE A 8 3.85 -8.77 -12.20
N ALA A 9 4.77 -9.65 -12.63
CA ALA A 9 4.98 -10.95 -12.01
C ALA A 9 5.45 -10.84 -10.55
N ALA A 10 6.46 -9.99 -10.29
CA ALA A 10 6.95 -9.75 -8.93
C ALA A 10 5.88 -9.14 -8.02
N PHE A 11 4.99 -8.31 -8.60
CA PHE A 11 3.90 -7.71 -7.86
C PHE A 11 2.78 -8.71 -7.57
N ASN A 12 2.43 -9.57 -8.51
CA ASN A 12 1.46 -10.65 -8.31
C ASN A 12 1.92 -11.63 -7.22
N ASP A 13 3.22 -11.91 -7.12
CA ASP A 13 3.78 -12.71 -6.03
C ASP A 13 3.59 -12.04 -4.67
N VAL A 14 3.84 -10.74 -4.59
CA VAL A 14 3.61 -9.94 -3.37
C VAL A 14 2.12 -9.89 -3.03
N ALA A 15 1.26 -9.65 -4.02
CA ALA A 15 -0.18 -9.58 -3.87
C ALA A 15 -0.78 -10.91 -3.36
N THR A 16 -0.33 -12.03 -3.92
CA THR A 16 -0.74 -13.36 -3.49
C THR A 16 -0.30 -13.64 -2.04
N THR A 17 0.94 -13.26 -1.68
CA THR A 17 1.46 -13.40 -0.32
C THR A 17 0.67 -12.55 0.68
N LYS A 18 0.15 -11.41 0.26
CA LYS A 18 -0.58 -10.45 1.09
C LYS A 18 -2.10 -10.57 1.01
N SER A 19 -2.62 -11.57 0.29
CA SER A 19 -4.05 -11.84 0.13
C SER A 19 -4.86 -10.65 -0.41
N LEU A 20 -4.27 -9.89 -1.35
CA LEU A 20 -4.96 -8.81 -2.05
C LEU A 20 -5.92 -9.39 -3.10
N SER A 21 -7.05 -8.73 -3.31
CA SER A 21 -7.97 -9.08 -4.40
C SER A 21 -7.39 -8.64 -5.76
N PRO A 22 -7.79 -9.26 -6.88
CA PRO A 22 -7.36 -8.83 -8.21
C PRO A 22 -7.63 -7.36 -8.51
N ASP A 23 -8.78 -6.83 -8.06
CA ASP A 23 -9.14 -5.43 -8.25
C ASP A 23 -8.21 -4.50 -7.47
N GLU A 24 -7.90 -4.81 -6.20
CA GLU A 24 -6.92 -4.07 -5.39
C GLU A 24 -5.53 -4.09 -6.04
N VAL A 25 -5.14 -5.22 -6.61
CA VAL A 25 -3.86 -5.37 -7.34
C VAL A 25 -3.80 -4.43 -8.54
N ASN A 26 -4.86 -4.41 -9.34
CA ASN A 26 -4.95 -3.57 -10.53
C ASN A 26 -4.91 -2.07 -10.17
N ASP A 27 -5.63 -1.66 -9.13
CA ASP A 27 -5.64 -0.27 -8.66
C ASP A 27 -4.25 0.17 -8.15
N LEU A 28 -3.59 -0.68 -7.37
CA LEU A 28 -2.23 -0.42 -6.87
C LEU A 28 -1.20 -0.33 -8.01
N LEU A 29 -1.33 -1.16 -9.05
CA LEU A 29 -0.49 -1.10 -10.25
C LEU A 29 -0.71 0.20 -11.02
N LYS A 30 -1.97 0.59 -11.25
CA LYS A 30 -2.32 1.86 -11.90
C LYS A 30 -1.70 3.05 -11.17
N ASP A 31 -1.88 3.14 -9.86
CA ASP A 31 -1.31 4.21 -9.04
C ASP A 31 0.22 4.24 -9.10
N GLY A 32 0.85 3.07 -9.07
CA GLY A 32 2.30 2.95 -9.21
C GLY A 32 2.79 3.47 -10.56
N ILE A 33 2.12 3.09 -11.66
CA ILE A 33 2.45 3.52 -13.01
C ILE A 33 2.24 5.02 -13.16
N MET A 34 1.15 5.58 -12.64
CA MET A 34 0.90 7.02 -12.61
C MET A 34 2.03 7.80 -11.92
N ALA A 35 2.58 7.26 -10.83
CA ALA A 35 3.75 7.87 -10.17
C ALA A 35 5.00 7.84 -11.05
N GLY A 36 5.16 6.81 -11.89
CA GLY A 36 6.23 6.73 -12.90
C GLY A 36 6.04 7.74 -14.02
N LEU A 37 4.82 7.83 -14.56
CA LEU A 37 4.46 8.80 -15.60
C LEU A 37 4.66 10.24 -15.13
N ALA A 38 4.29 10.55 -13.90
CA ALA A 38 4.51 11.87 -13.30
C ALA A 38 5.99 12.28 -13.25
N ARG A 39 6.91 11.31 -13.20
CA ARG A 39 8.37 11.56 -13.28
C ARG A 39 8.86 11.88 -14.67
N ILE A 40 8.16 11.42 -15.71
CA ILE A 40 8.55 11.59 -17.12
C ILE A 40 7.86 12.81 -17.70
N HIS A 41 6.55 12.90 -17.50
CA HIS A 41 5.68 13.89 -18.16
C HIS A 41 5.28 15.07 -17.27
N GLY A 42 5.54 15.00 -15.95
CA GLY A 42 5.15 16.05 -14.99
C GLY A 42 4.00 15.64 -14.09
N LEU A 43 3.78 16.41 -13.01
CA LEU A 43 2.85 16.04 -11.93
C LEU A 43 1.37 16.05 -12.35
N ASN A 44 1.01 16.83 -13.36
CA ASN A 44 -0.37 16.95 -13.83
C ASN A 44 -0.69 16.01 -15.00
N VAL A 45 0.19 15.03 -15.29
CA VAL A 45 -0.05 14.06 -16.35
C VAL A 45 -1.38 13.34 -16.13
N GLN A 46 -2.19 13.28 -17.19
CA GLN A 46 -3.39 12.45 -17.24
C GLN A 46 -3.10 11.22 -18.10
N ALA A 47 -3.44 10.04 -17.61
CA ALA A 47 -3.23 8.83 -18.36
C ALA A 47 -4.27 7.77 -17.99
N GLU A 48 -4.57 6.91 -18.96
CA GLU A 48 -5.32 5.69 -18.75
C GLU A 48 -4.37 4.50 -18.75
N VAL A 49 -4.51 3.66 -17.72
CA VAL A 49 -3.73 2.44 -17.57
C VAL A 49 -4.69 1.26 -17.60
N THR A 50 -4.54 0.42 -18.61
CA THR A 50 -5.32 -0.80 -18.78
C THR A 50 -4.43 -2.01 -18.54
N ILE A 51 -4.95 -2.98 -17.76
CA ILE A 51 -4.27 -4.23 -17.46
C ILE A 51 -5.12 -5.35 -18.03
N ASP A 52 -4.55 -6.14 -18.90
CA ASP A 52 -5.21 -7.33 -19.46
C ASP A 52 -4.91 -8.52 -18.54
N ASP A 53 -5.90 -8.92 -17.76
CA ASP A 53 -5.80 -10.02 -16.80
C ASP A 53 -5.52 -11.37 -17.47
N ALA A 54 -5.86 -11.53 -18.74
CA ALA A 54 -5.68 -12.79 -19.46
C ALA A 54 -4.26 -12.96 -20.00
N THR A 55 -3.65 -11.88 -20.47
CA THR A 55 -2.32 -11.88 -21.10
C THR A 55 -1.22 -11.30 -20.21
N GLY A 56 -1.60 -10.61 -19.12
CA GLY A 56 -0.67 -9.80 -18.32
C GLY A 56 -0.16 -8.59 -19.10
N GLY A 57 -0.85 -8.18 -20.15
CA GLY A 57 -0.51 -7.04 -20.98
C GLY A 57 -0.82 -5.73 -20.24
N LEU A 58 0.09 -4.77 -20.40
CA LEU A 58 -0.05 -3.42 -19.85
C LEU A 58 -0.20 -2.43 -21.00
N GLY A 59 -1.35 -1.77 -21.08
CA GLY A 59 -1.59 -0.64 -21.96
C GLY A 59 -1.51 0.68 -21.17
N ILE A 60 -0.73 1.62 -21.67
CA ILE A 60 -0.60 2.96 -21.09
C ILE A 60 -0.86 3.98 -22.18
N VAL A 61 -1.80 4.87 -21.93
CA VAL A 61 -2.16 5.97 -22.84
C VAL A 61 -2.11 7.27 -22.06
N VAL A 62 -1.26 8.20 -22.47
CA VAL A 62 -1.21 9.54 -21.91
C VAL A 62 -2.20 10.41 -22.65
N LEU A 63 -3.03 11.13 -21.92
CA LEU A 63 -4.05 12.03 -22.43
C LEU A 63 -3.55 13.47 -22.39
N ARG A 64 -3.55 14.14 -23.54
CA ARG A 64 -3.22 15.58 -23.62
C ARG A 64 -4.33 16.33 -24.30
N ARG A 65 -4.73 17.44 -23.71
CA ARG A 65 -5.71 18.34 -24.31
C ARG A 65 -5.06 19.19 -25.39
N VAL A 66 -5.68 19.28 -26.54
CA VAL A 66 -5.24 20.15 -27.64
C VAL A 66 -5.61 21.58 -27.31
N VAL A 67 -4.62 22.51 -27.30
CA VAL A 67 -4.77 23.92 -26.98
C VAL A 67 -4.08 24.79 -28.02
N GLU A 68 -4.42 26.09 -28.09
CA GLU A 68 -3.70 27.04 -28.95
C GLU A 68 -2.31 27.37 -28.37
N GLU A 69 -2.26 27.69 -27.07
CA GLU A 69 -1.03 27.94 -26.32
C GLU A 69 -0.92 26.95 -25.16
N VAL A 70 0.23 26.27 -25.07
CA VAL A 70 0.49 25.28 -24.03
C VAL A 70 0.93 25.98 -22.76
N GLU A 71 0.13 25.86 -21.68
CA GLU A 71 0.48 26.37 -20.36
C GLU A 71 1.17 25.27 -19.55
N ASP A 72 0.68 24.03 -19.65
CA ASP A 72 1.23 22.87 -18.95
C ASP A 72 1.54 21.72 -19.94
N PRO A 73 2.82 21.54 -20.30
CA PRO A 73 3.24 20.46 -21.22
C PRO A 73 2.96 19.04 -20.71
N SER A 74 2.61 18.87 -19.44
CA SER A 74 2.27 17.55 -18.89
C SER A 74 0.86 17.08 -19.24
N SER A 75 -0.08 18.02 -19.45
CA SER A 75 -1.50 17.76 -19.71
C SER A 75 -2.00 18.35 -21.03
N GLU A 76 -1.19 19.18 -21.69
CA GLU A 76 -1.57 19.92 -22.89
C GLU A 76 -0.60 19.67 -24.04
N ILE A 77 -1.09 19.84 -25.26
CA ILE A 77 -0.34 19.78 -26.50
C ILE A 77 -0.83 20.88 -27.44
N SER A 78 0.07 21.49 -28.21
CA SER A 78 -0.34 22.50 -29.16
C SER A 78 -1.10 21.90 -30.34
N LEU A 79 -2.05 22.68 -30.91
CA LEU A 79 -2.80 22.26 -32.09
C LEU A 79 -1.86 21.96 -33.28
N GLU A 80 -0.75 22.67 -33.39
CA GLU A 80 0.23 22.47 -34.45
C GLU A 80 0.91 21.09 -34.31
N GLU A 81 1.31 20.72 -33.09
CA GLU A 81 1.92 19.40 -32.83
C GLU A 81 0.89 18.27 -32.96
N ALA A 82 -0.35 18.44 -32.47
CA ALA A 82 -1.41 17.45 -32.60
C ALA A 82 -1.72 17.13 -34.07
N ARG A 83 -1.70 18.14 -34.93
CA ARG A 83 -1.95 18.00 -36.39
C ARG A 83 -0.85 17.32 -37.17
N TRP A 84 0.32 17.05 -36.56
CA TRP A 84 1.35 16.21 -37.18
C TRP A 84 0.95 14.73 -37.20
N ASP A 85 0.11 14.34 -36.23
CA ASP A 85 -0.37 12.96 -36.13
C ASP A 85 -1.69 12.78 -36.91
N ASP A 86 -2.64 13.70 -36.69
CA ASP A 86 -3.90 13.74 -37.44
C ASP A 86 -4.35 15.19 -37.68
N GLN A 87 -4.62 15.53 -38.95
CA GLN A 87 -5.00 16.88 -39.38
C GLN A 87 -6.42 17.31 -38.91
N ASP A 88 -7.23 16.33 -38.46
CA ASP A 88 -8.61 16.59 -38.04
C ASP A 88 -8.73 17.07 -36.60
N PHE A 89 -7.64 17.15 -35.83
CA PHE A 89 -7.66 17.68 -34.47
C PHE A 89 -8.07 19.14 -34.40
N GLU A 90 -8.96 19.44 -33.45
CA GLU A 90 -9.43 20.77 -33.11
C GLU A 90 -9.04 21.16 -31.67
N VAL A 91 -9.03 22.46 -31.37
CA VAL A 91 -8.79 22.96 -30.00
C VAL A 91 -9.89 22.46 -29.06
N GLY A 92 -9.50 21.82 -27.97
CA GLY A 92 -10.39 21.20 -26.99
C GLY A 92 -10.47 19.68 -27.09
N ASP A 93 -9.97 19.08 -28.17
CA ASP A 93 -9.89 17.63 -28.30
C ASP A 93 -8.88 17.05 -27.32
N VAL A 94 -9.00 15.73 -27.09
CA VAL A 94 -8.05 14.98 -26.27
C VAL A 94 -7.27 14.03 -27.18
N MET A 95 -5.97 14.23 -27.22
CA MET A 95 -5.05 13.38 -27.95
C MET A 95 -4.60 12.22 -27.04
N GLU A 96 -4.74 10.99 -27.54
CA GLU A 96 -4.32 9.77 -26.89
C GLU A 96 -2.94 9.37 -27.40
N ILE A 97 -1.94 9.38 -26.51
CA ILE A 97 -0.55 9.06 -26.85
C ILE A 97 -0.19 7.73 -26.18
N PRO A 98 -0.05 6.63 -26.94
CA PRO A 98 0.38 5.35 -26.40
C PRO A 98 1.83 5.44 -25.92
N VAL A 99 2.08 4.92 -24.72
CA VAL A 99 3.41 4.90 -24.10
C VAL A 99 3.80 3.46 -23.80
N ASP A 100 4.98 3.06 -24.27
CA ASP A 100 5.52 1.74 -23.91
C ASP A 100 6.24 1.84 -22.55
N PHE A 101 5.96 0.89 -21.68
CA PHE A 101 6.66 0.79 -20.41
C PHE A 101 8.18 0.60 -20.58
N ALA A 102 8.62 0.05 -21.70
CA ALA A 102 10.03 -0.09 -22.04
C ALA A 102 10.74 1.27 -22.18
N ASP A 103 9.99 2.34 -22.52
CA ASP A 103 10.50 3.71 -22.63
C ASP A 103 10.66 4.40 -21.28
N PHE A 104 10.12 3.80 -20.20
CA PHE A 104 10.33 4.31 -18.85
C PHE A 104 11.81 4.22 -18.49
N GLY A 105 12.44 5.35 -18.29
CA GLY A 105 13.82 5.39 -17.81
C GLY A 105 13.95 4.76 -16.42
N ARG A 106 15.17 4.35 -16.05
CA ARG A 106 15.48 3.69 -14.77
C ARG A 106 14.86 4.41 -13.55
N ASN A 107 14.86 5.74 -13.56
CA ASN A 107 14.32 6.55 -12.44
C ASN A 107 12.80 6.45 -12.33
N ALA A 108 12.07 6.37 -13.45
CA ALA A 108 10.63 6.20 -13.45
C ALA A 108 10.24 4.80 -13.00
N VAL A 109 10.93 3.75 -13.48
CA VAL A 109 10.74 2.37 -13.03
C VAL A 109 10.98 2.24 -11.51
N MET A 110 12.01 2.90 -10.99
CA MET A 110 12.26 2.93 -9.54
C MET A 110 11.14 3.65 -8.78
N ALA A 111 10.57 4.73 -9.34
CA ALA A 111 9.44 5.43 -8.73
C ALA A 111 8.17 4.54 -8.69
N VAL A 112 7.87 3.84 -9.78
CA VAL A 112 6.79 2.84 -9.84
C VAL A 112 6.94 1.81 -8.71
N LYS A 113 8.10 1.16 -8.65
CA LYS A 113 8.40 0.14 -7.63
C LYS A 113 8.24 0.69 -6.21
N GLN A 114 8.79 1.88 -5.95
CA GLN A 114 8.74 2.51 -4.63
C GLN A 114 7.28 2.82 -4.23
N ARG A 115 6.49 3.35 -5.16
CA ARG A 115 5.08 3.69 -4.91
C ARG A 115 4.25 2.45 -4.63
N ILE A 116 4.42 1.38 -5.41
CA ILE A 116 3.73 0.10 -5.19
C ILE A 116 4.05 -0.46 -3.80
N ILE A 117 5.31 -0.51 -3.39
CA ILE A 117 5.70 -0.98 -2.06
C ILE A 117 5.04 -0.13 -0.96
N GLN A 118 4.97 1.18 -1.15
CA GLN A 118 4.33 2.09 -0.21
C GLN A 118 2.82 1.80 -0.11
N LEU A 119 2.13 1.69 -1.25
CA LEU A 119 0.69 1.43 -1.30
C LEU A 119 0.30 0.08 -0.67
N VAL A 120 1.09 -0.97 -0.93
CA VAL A 120 0.88 -2.28 -0.28
C VAL A 120 0.97 -2.15 1.24
N ARG A 121 1.96 -1.39 1.75
CA ARG A 121 2.10 -1.15 3.19
C ARG A 121 0.96 -0.31 3.77
N GLU A 122 0.47 0.68 3.03
CA GLU A 122 -0.68 1.50 3.42
C GLU A 122 -1.94 0.64 3.52
N ASN A 123 -2.21 -0.17 2.51
CA ASN A 123 -3.34 -1.09 2.49
C ASN A 123 -3.31 -2.10 3.65
N GLU A 124 -2.15 -2.70 3.95
CA GLU A 124 -1.98 -3.58 5.12
C GLU A 124 -2.31 -2.87 6.44
N ARG A 125 -1.86 -1.62 6.59
CA ARG A 125 -2.14 -0.82 7.79
C ARG A 125 -3.64 -0.58 7.96
N ASP A 126 -4.31 -0.20 6.88
CA ASP A 126 -5.75 0.05 6.90
C ASP A 126 -6.52 -1.23 7.25
N ARG A 127 -6.15 -2.37 6.66
CA ARG A 127 -6.74 -3.67 7.01
C ARG A 127 -6.55 -4.04 8.47
N ILE A 128 -5.34 -3.86 9.03
CA ILE A 128 -5.07 -4.13 10.45
C ILE A 128 -5.91 -3.20 11.32
N ARG A 129 -5.98 -1.90 10.98
CA ARG A 129 -6.81 -0.95 11.73
C ARG A 129 -8.26 -1.38 11.75
N ASP A 130 -8.83 -1.68 10.59
CA ASP A 130 -10.25 -2.02 10.44
C ASP A 130 -10.56 -3.38 11.09
N GLU A 131 -9.69 -4.37 10.97
CA GLU A 131 -9.85 -5.68 11.61
C GLU A 131 -9.88 -5.57 13.14
N TYR A 132 -9.07 -4.69 13.73
CA TYR A 132 -8.93 -4.60 15.18
C TYR A 132 -9.71 -3.45 15.83
N ALA A 133 -10.32 -2.54 15.06
CA ALA A 133 -11.09 -1.41 15.59
C ALA A 133 -12.24 -1.87 16.51
N ASP A 134 -12.99 -2.88 16.07
CA ASP A 134 -14.16 -3.41 16.80
C ASP A 134 -13.81 -4.53 17.79
N ARG A 135 -12.52 -4.94 17.86
CA ARG A 135 -12.06 -6.04 18.71
C ARG A 135 -11.42 -5.58 20.02
N VAL A 136 -11.61 -4.31 20.38
CA VAL A 136 -11.15 -3.78 21.66
C VAL A 136 -11.84 -4.52 22.81
N GLY A 137 -11.06 -5.05 23.76
CA GLY A 137 -11.53 -5.91 24.83
C GLY A 137 -11.45 -7.41 24.55
N GLU A 138 -11.14 -7.80 23.32
CA GLU A 138 -10.98 -9.21 22.95
C GLU A 138 -9.63 -9.78 23.43
N LEU A 139 -9.66 -11.08 23.78
CA LEU A 139 -8.46 -11.82 24.15
C LEU A 139 -7.71 -12.28 22.90
N LEU A 140 -6.47 -11.84 22.78
CA LEU A 140 -5.58 -12.17 21.70
C LEU A 140 -4.46 -13.10 22.18
N SER A 141 -4.02 -13.99 21.30
CA SER A 141 -2.93 -14.93 21.54
C SER A 141 -1.78 -14.65 20.59
N GLY A 142 -0.56 -14.75 21.09
CA GLY A 142 0.65 -14.53 20.32
C GLY A 142 1.87 -15.06 21.04
N GLU A 143 3.04 -14.67 20.55
CA GLU A 143 4.35 -14.99 21.12
C GLU A 143 5.13 -13.71 21.40
N VAL A 144 5.95 -13.72 22.42
CA VAL A 144 6.87 -12.62 22.73
C VAL A 144 7.96 -12.57 21.66
N GLN A 145 7.96 -11.54 20.84
CA GLN A 145 8.97 -11.33 19.81
C GLN A 145 10.28 -10.79 20.42
N GLN A 146 10.15 -9.75 21.24
CA GLN A 146 11.27 -9.14 21.95
C GLN A 146 10.80 -8.29 23.13
N ILE A 147 11.75 -7.95 24.02
CA ILE A 147 11.52 -7.08 25.15
C ILE A 147 12.50 -5.91 25.04
N GLU A 148 11.96 -4.70 24.79
CA GLU A 148 12.77 -3.50 24.60
C GLU A 148 12.30 -2.37 25.50
N ARG A 149 13.22 -1.72 26.21
CA ARG A 149 12.94 -0.51 27.01
C ARG A 149 11.71 -0.63 27.90
N GLY A 150 11.49 -1.82 28.49
CA GLY A 150 10.34 -2.10 29.34
C GLY A 150 9.02 -2.37 28.60
N LYS A 151 9.02 -2.42 27.29
CA LYS A 151 7.87 -2.87 26.47
C LYS A 151 8.06 -4.32 26.03
N ILE A 152 6.99 -5.08 25.99
CA ILE A 152 6.97 -6.40 25.37
C ILE A 152 6.37 -6.24 23.97
N VAL A 153 7.13 -6.61 22.95
CA VAL A 153 6.63 -6.68 21.57
C VAL A 153 6.08 -8.07 21.35
N VAL A 154 4.85 -8.16 20.90
CA VAL A 154 4.11 -9.42 20.71
C VAL A 154 3.85 -9.64 19.24
N MET A 155 4.17 -10.82 18.74
CA MET A 155 3.77 -11.28 17.42
C MET A 155 2.44 -12.04 17.57
N LEU A 156 1.37 -11.51 16.99
CA LEU A 156 0.04 -12.11 17.06
C LEU A 156 -0.05 -13.31 16.12
N ASN A 157 -0.70 -14.39 16.56
CA ASN A 157 -0.81 -15.62 15.76
C ASN A 157 -1.61 -15.43 14.47
N ARG A 158 -2.63 -14.55 14.48
CA ARG A 158 -3.47 -14.29 13.30
C ARG A 158 -2.90 -13.24 12.37
N THR A 159 -2.18 -12.26 12.92
CA THR A 159 -1.67 -11.11 12.17
C THR A 159 -0.22 -10.83 12.60
N PRO A 160 0.75 -11.62 12.11
CA PRO A 160 2.15 -11.51 12.53
C PRO A 160 2.78 -10.15 12.20
N ASP A 161 2.27 -9.46 11.17
CA ASP A 161 2.77 -8.17 10.69
C ASP A 161 2.24 -6.97 11.51
N ALA A 162 1.28 -7.19 12.43
CA ALA A 162 0.75 -6.13 13.27
C ALA A 162 1.76 -5.68 14.33
N ASP A 163 1.95 -4.34 14.47
CA ASP A 163 2.77 -3.75 15.56
C ASP A 163 1.98 -3.84 16.88
N ALA A 164 2.20 -4.90 17.64
CA ALA A 164 1.50 -5.16 18.89
C ALA A 164 2.46 -5.07 20.08
N ILE A 165 2.12 -4.24 21.07
CA ILE A 165 2.96 -4.00 22.24
C ILE A 165 2.19 -4.07 23.55
N ILE A 166 2.85 -4.54 24.62
CA ILE A 166 2.40 -4.40 26.00
C ILE A 166 3.31 -3.37 26.68
N PRO A 167 2.85 -2.14 26.92
CA PRO A 167 3.61 -1.13 27.65
C PRO A 167 3.86 -1.57 29.09
N TRP A 168 4.90 -1.03 29.73
CA TRP A 168 5.25 -1.33 31.12
C TRP A 168 4.05 -1.25 32.10
N LYS A 169 3.23 -0.22 31.99
CA LYS A 169 2.04 0.00 32.84
C LYS A 169 0.94 -1.05 32.64
N ASP A 170 0.96 -1.76 31.55
CA ASP A 170 -0.03 -2.77 31.16
C ASP A 170 0.50 -4.21 31.34
N GLN A 171 1.68 -4.37 31.94
CA GLN A 171 2.29 -5.63 32.31
C GLN A 171 1.94 -6.00 33.76
N ASN A 172 1.90 -7.31 34.07
CA ASN A 172 1.81 -7.79 35.44
C ASN A 172 3.22 -7.88 36.03
N PRO A 173 3.55 -7.16 37.13
CA PRO A 173 4.88 -7.15 37.73
C PRO A 173 5.38 -8.51 38.23
N ARG A 174 4.45 -9.45 38.45
CA ARG A 174 4.77 -10.79 38.94
C ARG A 174 5.15 -11.77 37.82
N GLU A 175 4.88 -11.40 36.57
CA GLU A 175 5.15 -12.24 35.40
C GLU A 175 6.52 -11.91 34.80
N ARG A 176 7.21 -12.94 34.31
CA ARG A 176 8.48 -12.81 33.61
C ARG A 176 8.38 -13.56 32.29
N PHE A 177 8.54 -12.84 31.20
CA PHE A 177 8.50 -13.39 29.85
C PHE A 177 9.90 -13.42 29.25
N ARG A 178 10.13 -14.40 28.38
CA ARG A 178 11.31 -14.53 27.54
C ARG A 178 10.89 -14.45 26.06
N GLN A 179 11.84 -14.24 25.21
CA GLN A 179 11.60 -14.33 23.76
C GLN A 179 11.06 -15.71 23.39
N ARG A 180 10.04 -15.74 22.54
CA ARG A 180 9.27 -16.92 22.09
C ARG A 180 8.33 -17.53 23.13
N ASP A 181 8.18 -16.93 24.30
CA ASP A 181 7.15 -17.40 25.22
C ASP A 181 5.75 -17.12 24.64
N PRO A 182 4.84 -18.11 24.72
CA PRO A 182 3.45 -17.87 24.35
C PRO A 182 2.81 -16.90 25.34
N ILE A 183 2.05 -15.94 24.79
CA ILE A 183 1.42 -14.92 25.61
C ILE A 183 -0.04 -14.71 25.19
N ARG A 184 -0.93 -14.56 26.17
CA ARG A 184 -2.30 -14.11 25.98
C ARG A 184 -2.46 -12.73 26.58
N CYS A 185 -3.16 -11.84 25.91
CA CYS A 185 -3.36 -10.48 26.32
C CYS A 185 -4.68 -9.93 25.76
N VAL A 186 -5.23 -8.92 26.38
CA VAL A 186 -6.43 -8.26 25.89
C VAL A 186 -6.05 -7.05 25.04
N LEU A 187 -6.76 -6.83 23.94
CA LEU A 187 -6.62 -5.60 23.15
C LEU A 187 -7.24 -4.44 23.92
N LYS A 188 -6.41 -3.50 24.35
CA LYS A 188 -6.83 -2.34 25.10
C LYS A 188 -7.29 -1.19 24.21
N LYS A 189 -6.56 -0.95 23.14
CA LYS A 189 -6.84 0.09 22.13
C LYS A 189 -5.97 -0.08 20.89
N VAL A 190 -6.40 0.51 19.80
CA VAL A 190 -5.62 0.73 18.59
C VAL A 190 -5.15 2.18 18.58
N GLU A 191 -3.86 2.42 18.45
CA GLU A 191 -3.24 3.76 18.36
C GLU A 191 -2.73 4.01 16.95
N GLU A 192 -3.07 5.15 16.36
CA GLU A 192 -2.45 5.58 15.12
C GLU A 192 -1.05 6.13 15.39
N THR A 193 -0.07 5.66 14.64
CA THR A 193 1.30 6.16 14.68
C THR A 193 1.79 6.53 13.28
N PRO A 194 2.83 7.36 13.14
CA PRO A 194 3.40 7.67 11.82
C PRO A 194 3.87 6.42 11.04
N LYS A 195 4.06 5.30 11.74
CA LYS A 195 4.45 4.00 11.16
C LYS A 195 3.26 3.11 10.83
N GLY A 196 2.04 3.50 11.23
CA GLY A 196 0.80 2.74 11.06
C GLY A 196 0.11 2.44 12.39
N PRO A 197 -1.00 1.67 12.36
CA PRO A 197 -1.75 1.29 13.55
C PRO A 197 -0.89 0.44 14.49
N ARG A 198 -0.97 0.75 15.77
CA ARG A 198 -0.31 0.00 16.83
C ARG A 198 -1.35 -0.57 17.77
N LEU A 199 -1.30 -1.85 17.98
CA LEU A 199 -2.16 -2.57 18.91
C LEU A 199 -1.58 -2.48 20.32
N VAL A 200 -2.23 -1.74 21.20
CA VAL A 200 -1.83 -1.65 22.62
C VAL A 200 -2.54 -2.74 23.38
N LEU A 201 -1.75 -3.69 23.86
CA LEU A 201 -2.21 -4.87 24.58
C LEU A 201 -2.03 -4.67 26.09
N SER A 202 -2.83 -5.38 26.89
CA SER A 202 -2.74 -5.35 28.34
C SER A 202 -2.90 -6.75 28.98
N ARG A 203 -2.14 -6.98 30.06
CA ARG A 203 -2.30 -8.11 30.98
C ARG A 203 -2.68 -7.65 32.38
N ALA A 204 -2.66 -6.35 32.63
CA ALA A 204 -3.02 -5.73 33.91
C ALA A 204 -4.46 -5.16 33.91
N ALA A 205 -5.09 -5.02 32.76
CA ALA A 205 -6.44 -4.48 32.67
C ALA A 205 -7.48 -5.45 33.30
N PRO A 206 -8.47 -4.96 34.08
CA PRO A 206 -9.50 -5.81 34.69
C PRO A 206 -10.26 -6.68 33.68
N ILE A 207 -10.49 -6.16 32.48
CA ILE A 207 -11.16 -6.88 31.39
C ILE A 207 -10.38 -8.12 30.94
N PHE A 208 -9.06 -8.18 31.16
CA PHE A 208 -8.24 -9.34 30.85
C PHE A 208 -8.66 -10.56 31.68
N VAL A 209 -8.92 -10.36 32.99
CA VAL A 209 -9.35 -11.42 33.87
C VAL A 209 -10.75 -11.91 33.47
N GLY A 210 -11.67 -10.97 33.18
CA GLY A 210 -12.99 -11.29 32.65
C GLY A 210 -12.94 -12.14 31.37
N ALA A 211 -12.14 -11.70 30.40
CA ALA A 211 -11.98 -12.39 29.12
C ALA A 211 -11.40 -13.81 29.24
N LEU A 212 -10.63 -14.11 30.29
CA LEU A 212 -10.13 -15.46 30.58
C LEU A 212 -11.21 -16.41 31.10
N PHE A 213 -12.29 -15.91 31.72
CA PHE A 213 -13.38 -16.73 32.22
C PHE A 213 -14.43 -17.07 31.15
N TYR A 214 -14.42 -16.39 30.01
CA TYR A 214 -15.33 -16.64 28.89
C TYR A 214 -14.71 -17.50 27.77
N LEU A 215 -13.57 -18.13 28.05
CA LEU A 215 -12.94 -19.16 27.21
C LEU A 215 -13.50 -20.53 27.58
#